data_9c7e3730708a68603d790a793525a310
#
_entry.id   9c7e3730708a68603d790a793525a310
#
_cell.length_a   1.000
_cell.length_b   1.000
_cell.length_c   1.000
_cell.angle_alpha   90.00
_cell.angle_beta   90.00
_cell.angle_gamma   90.00
#
_symmetry.space_group_name_H-M   'P 1'
#
loop_
_entity.id
_entity.type
_entity.pdbx_description
1 polymer ?
#
loop_
_entity_poly.entity_id
_entity_poly.type
_entity_poly.pdbx_seq_one_letter_code
_entity_poly.pdbx_strand_id
1 'polypeptide(L)'
;MRRFSAATTLLLAAACAVHPRGEREERDRADAVARELDAEAPTLPDAPTLEDCLRVAFYANADLRARYWEWRAALERIPQEASPPNAVLSFSYLFGGPQMTAWDRTTLGIANEPGAMIPVPSKLATAGRRALEEARAAGLRFEAAKFGVQARVRTRYVDLALHAVMIEVQKESLDLLALAEGEAAARVRAGTAPMQELLAARSARDLAQSESESLHGQHATLAAEMNALLGRAADAPLPLPTAMPPSRELPGTDAEILALAGERSPEIAALSREVAGREEALELARAQRIPDFGLSFDVMGSATQSLGGMIVLPLRVEAIRGAIEEARASLRAAEAAREQARRDLAASFVLELYVLRNDERQAALFESVLLPRAELAARTAAATFAAGRGTASELVAARRTALDARLALAELRAQREKALVAIETSTKLDVEALHPVSLGDWRGR
;
A
#
# COMPACT_ATOMS: atom_id res chain seq x y z
N MET A 1 -41.37 -36.88 -25.26
CA MET A 1 -40.56 -36.59 -24.05
C MET A 1 -39.04 -36.80 -24.19
N ARG A 2 -38.52 -37.83 -24.87
CA ARG A 2 -37.05 -38.06 -25.02
C ARG A 2 -36.28 -37.01 -25.87
N ARG A 3 -36.96 -36.27 -26.77
CA ARG A 3 -36.29 -35.26 -27.65
C ARG A 3 -36.13 -33.89 -26.98
N PHE A 4 -36.89 -33.56 -25.97
CA PHE A 4 -36.73 -32.35 -25.14
C PHE A 4 -35.47 -32.40 -24.28
N SER A 5 -35.10 -33.61 -23.81
CA SER A 5 -33.94 -33.82 -22.98
C SER A 5 -32.59 -33.46 -23.63
N ALA A 6 -32.45 -33.75 -24.96
CA ALA A 6 -31.17 -33.51 -25.65
C ALA A 6 -30.91 -32.02 -25.94
N ALA A 7 -31.97 -31.25 -26.28
CA ALA A 7 -31.85 -29.80 -26.51
C ALA A 7 -31.57 -29.04 -25.21
N THR A 8 -32.21 -29.43 -24.11
CA THR A 8 -31.98 -28.85 -22.77
C THR A 8 -30.57 -29.16 -22.28
N THR A 9 -30.04 -30.35 -22.56
CA THR A 9 -28.65 -30.74 -22.17
C THR A 9 -27.60 -29.97 -22.98
N LEU A 10 -27.84 -29.70 -24.28
CA LEU A 10 -26.96 -28.91 -25.12
C LEU A 10 -26.91 -27.42 -24.68
N LEU A 11 -28.05 -26.85 -24.30
CA LEU A 11 -28.15 -25.47 -23.82
C LEU A 11 -27.50 -25.30 -22.42
N LEU A 12 -27.62 -26.31 -21.55
CA LEU A 12 -26.93 -26.31 -20.23
C LEU A 12 -25.41 -26.48 -20.38
N ALA A 13 -24.93 -27.21 -21.35
CA ALA A 13 -23.49 -27.36 -21.62
C ALA A 13 -22.85 -26.07 -22.18
N ALA A 14 -23.64 -25.25 -22.89
CA ALA A 14 -23.19 -23.96 -23.43
C ALA A 14 -23.16 -22.83 -22.37
N ALA A 15 -23.76 -23.03 -21.21
CA ALA A 15 -23.88 -22.04 -20.17
C ALA A 15 -22.69 -22.01 -19.17
N CYS A 16 -21.71 -22.90 -19.34
CA CYS A 16 -20.55 -22.95 -18.42
C CYS A 16 -19.50 -21.90 -18.80
N ALA A 17 -19.12 -21.08 -17.83
CA ALA A 17 -17.96 -20.19 -17.98
C ALA A 17 -16.68 -20.98 -18.26
N VAL A 18 -15.80 -20.43 -19.07
CA VAL A 18 -14.48 -21.00 -19.34
C VAL A 18 -13.53 -20.56 -18.22
N HIS A 19 -13.13 -21.50 -17.38
CA HIS A 19 -12.20 -21.22 -16.29
C HIS A 19 -10.74 -21.25 -16.81
N PRO A 20 -10.00 -20.13 -16.76
CA PRO A 20 -8.60 -20.10 -17.16
C PRO A 20 -7.73 -20.85 -16.15
N ARG A 21 -6.62 -21.44 -16.64
CA ARG A 21 -5.67 -22.15 -15.78
C ARG A 21 -5.04 -21.19 -14.78
N GLY A 22 -5.04 -21.58 -13.50
CA GLY A 22 -4.51 -20.77 -12.39
C GLY A 22 -5.52 -19.86 -11.70
N GLU A 23 -6.78 -19.81 -12.16
CA GLU A 23 -7.84 -19.07 -11.48
C GLU A 23 -8.10 -19.63 -10.08
N ARG A 24 -8.17 -20.94 -9.95
CA ARG A 24 -8.42 -21.61 -8.66
C ARG A 24 -7.32 -21.31 -7.64
N GLU A 25 -6.06 -21.38 -8.07
CA GLU A 25 -4.91 -21.05 -7.22
C GLU A 25 -4.98 -19.60 -6.71
N GLU A 26 -5.36 -18.67 -7.58
CA GLU A 26 -5.47 -17.26 -7.21
C GLU A 26 -6.66 -17.01 -6.27
N ARG A 27 -7.78 -17.72 -6.45
CA ARG A 27 -8.92 -17.70 -5.51
C ARG A 27 -8.54 -18.27 -4.15
N ASP A 28 -7.86 -19.41 -4.11
CA ASP A 28 -7.40 -20.05 -2.88
C ASP A 28 -6.46 -19.11 -2.10
N ARG A 29 -5.60 -18.35 -2.78
CA ARG A 29 -4.75 -17.30 -2.17
C ARG A 29 -5.59 -16.17 -1.57
N ALA A 30 -6.57 -15.64 -2.32
CA ALA A 30 -7.45 -14.59 -1.82
C ALA A 30 -8.28 -15.06 -0.62
N ASP A 31 -8.77 -16.31 -0.64
CA ASP A 31 -9.53 -16.91 0.48
C ASP A 31 -8.66 -17.16 1.72
N ALA A 32 -7.36 -17.43 1.54
CA ALA A 32 -6.42 -17.51 2.66
C ALA A 32 -6.24 -16.15 3.33
N VAL A 33 -6.06 -15.08 2.54
CA VAL A 33 -5.96 -13.70 3.03
C VAL A 33 -7.26 -13.25 3.70
N ALA A 34 -8.44 -13.62 3.16
CA ALA A 34 -9.73 -13.32 3.80
C ALA A 34 -9.80 -13.81 5.24
N ARG A 35 -9.45 -15.08 5.44
CA ARG A 35 -9.45 -15.72 6.77
C ARG A 35 -8.52 -15.03 7.77
N GLU A 36 -7.43 -14.42 7.28
CA GLU A 36 -6.52 -13.65 8.11
C GLU A 36 -7.09 -12.25 8.43
N LEU A 37 -7.67 -11.56 7.45
CA LEU A 37 -8.25 -10.23 7.63
C LEU A 37 -9.57 -10.24 8.44
N ASP A 38 -10.30 -11.36 8.45
CA ASP A 38 -11.53 -11.54 9.22
C ASP A 38 -11.26 -11.98 10.68
N ALA A 39 -10.01 -12.29 11.03
CA ALA A 39 -9.63 -12.54 12.42
C ALA A 39 -9.82 -11.28 13.28
N GLU A 40 -10.16 -11.46 14.54
CA GLU A 40 -10.35 -10.34 15.47
C GLU A 40 -9.06 -9.53 15.61
N ALA A 41 -9.15 -8.22 15.37
CA ALA A 41 -8.01 -7.33 15.51
C ALA A 41 -7.51 -7.33 16.96
N PRO A 42 -6.22 -7.51 17.20
CA PRO A 42 -5.68 -7.48 18.54
C PRO A 42 -5.87 -6.10 19.17
N THR A 43 -6.13 -6.07 20.47
CA THR A 43 -6.21 -4.81 21.23
C THR A 43 -4.81 -4.23 21.41
N LEU A 44 -4.70 -2.90 21.25
CA LEU A 44 -3.44 -2.20 21.50
C LEU A 44 -3.20 -2.12 23.02
N PRO A 45 -2.03 -2.53 23.54
CA PRO A 45 -1.71 -2.40 24.95
C PRO A 45 -1.49 -0.93 25.37
N ASP A 46 -1.48 -0.65 26.69
CA ASP A 46 -1.29 0.71 27.22
C ASP A 46 0.08 1.32 26.86
N ALA A 47 1.10 0.50 26.68
CA ALA A 47 2.43 0.91 26.23
C ALA A 47 2.80 0.10 24.96
N PRO A 48 2.33 0.50 23.79
CA PRO A 48 2.46 -0.30 22.57
C PRO A 48 3.89 -0.28 22.05
N THR A 49 4.38 -1.46 21.70
CA THR A 49 5.62 -1.62 20.95
C THR A 49 5.36 -1.40 19.44
N LEU A 50 6.44 -1.25 18.67
CA LEU A 50 6.35 -1.20 17.21
C LEU A 50 5.63 -2.45 16.64
N GLU A 51 5.91 -3.62 17.20
CA GLU A 51 5.31 -4.88 16.78
C GLU A 51 3.78 -4.91 17.03
N ASP A 52 3.34 -4.39 18.18
CA ASP A 52 1.92 -4.26 18.51
C ASP A 52 1.22 -3.32 17.54
N CYS A 53 1.84 -2.18 17.22
CA CYS A 53 1.31 -1.23 16.24
C CYS A 53 1.20 -1.85 14.83
N LEU A 54 2.23 -2.57 14.39
CA LEU A 54 2.22 -3.27 13.10
C LEU A 54 1.13 -4.32 13.04
N ARG A 55 0.98 -5.12 14.11
CA ARG A 55 -0.04 -6.16 14.20
C ARG A 55 -1.45 -5.57 14.13
N VAL A 56 -1.73 -4.53 14.93
CA VAL A 56 -3.04 -3.86 14.90
C VAL A 56 -3.32 -3.24 13.53
N ALA A 57 -2.35 -2.51 12.96
CA ALA A 57 -2.51 -1.87 11.65
C ALA A 57 -2.84 -2.88 10.56
N PHE A 58 -2.22 -4.05 10.57
CA PHE A 58 -2.45 -5.08 9.57
C PHE A 58 -3.90 -5.54 9.53
N TYR A 59 -4.54 -5.71 10.70
CA TYR A 59 -5.93 -6.17 10.79
C TYR A 59 -6.95 -5.02 10.64
N ALA A 60 -6.63 -3.82 11.09
CA ALA A 60 -7.58 -2.72 11.20
C ALA A 60 -7.49 -1.68 10.08
N ASN A 61 -6.41 -1.68 9.27
CA ASN A 61 -6.19 -0.65 8.25
C ASN A 61 -7.20 -0.75 7.10
N ALA A 62 -7.97 0.33 6.91
CA ALA A 62 -9.03 0.39 5.90
C ALA A 62 -8.50 0.38 4.46
N ASP A 63 -7.33 1.01 4.20
CA ASP A 63 -6.69 1.03 2.87
C ASP A 63 -6.29 -0.38 2.45
N LEU A 64 -5.71 -1.17 3.36
CA LEU A 64 -5.37 -2.57 3.09
C LEU A 64 -6.60 -3.41 2.79
N ARG A 65 -7.70 -3.23 3.55
CA ARG A 65 -8.98 -3.88 3.29
C ARG A 65 -9.57 -3.47 1.93
N ALA A 66 -9.46 -2.19 1.56
CA ALA A 66 -9.93 -1.71 0.26
C ALA A 66 -9.17 -2.41 -0.88
N ARG A 67 -7.83 -2.53 -0.80
CA ARG A 67 -7.01 -3.24 -1.79
C ARG A 67 -7.34 -4.73 -1.88
N TYR A 68 -7.65 -5.37 -0.77
CA TYR A 68 -8.12 -6.75 -0.76
C TYR A 68 -9.45 -6.89 -1.54
N TRP A 69 -10.43 -6.01 -1.29
CA TRP A 69 -11.71 -6.06 -1.99
C TRP A 69 -11.61 -5.68 -3.47
N GLU A 70 -10.67 -4.82 -3.86
CA GLU A 70 -10.34 -4.56 -5.27
C GLU A 70 -9.82 -5.83 -5.96
N TRP A 71 -8.92 -6.56 -5.29
CA TRP A 71 -8.44 -7.85 -5.78
C TRP A 71 -9.58 -8.87 -5.91
N ARG A 72 -10.40 -8.97 -4.88
CA ARG A 72 -11.58 -9.86 -4.89
C ARG A 72 -12.55 -9.52 -6.03
N ALA A 73 -12.82 -8.23 -6.24
CA ALA A 73 -13.66 -7.76 -7.34
C ALA A 73 -13.06 -8.12 -8.71
N ALA A 74 -11.73 -8.04 -8.87
CA ALA A 74 -11.06 -8.44 -10.10
C ALA A 74 -11.19 -9.96 -10.37
N LEU A 75 -11.14 -10.80 -9.32
CA LEU A 75 -11.40 -12.24 -9.45
C LEU A 75 -12.84 -12.54 -9.92
N GLU A 76 -13.81 -11.79 -9.41
CA GLU A 76 -15.21 -11.98 -9.81
C GLU A 76 -15.55 -11.44 -11.22
N ARG A 77 -14.65 -10.71 -11.86
CA ARG A 77 -14.75 -10.36 -13.29
C ARG A 77 -14.41 -11.52 -14.20
N ILE A 78 -13.59 -12.48 -13.76
CA ILE A 78 -13.18 -13.62 -14.57
C ILE A 78 -14.38 -14.40 -15.13
N PRO A 79 -15.32 -14.90 -14.31
CA PRO A 79 -16.50 -15.60 -14.83
C PRO A 79 -17.41 -14.71 -15.66
N GLN A 80 -17.47 -13.39 -15.40
CA GLN A 80 -18.30 -12.47 -16.18
C GLN A 80 -17.78 -12.33 -17.62
N GLU A 81 -16.46 -12.22 -17.80
CA GLU A 81 -15.85 -12.09 -19.11
C GLU A 81 -15.67 -13.43 -19.86
N ALA A 82 -15.58 -14.52 -19.13
CA ALA A 82 -15.42 -15.86 -19.66
C ALA A 82 -16.75 -16.61 -19.89
N SER A 83 -17.88 -15.96 -19.63
CA SER A 83 -19.22 -16.56 -19.82
C SER A 83 -19.81 -16.15 -21.16
N PRO A 84 -20.57 -17.06 -21.79
CA PRO A 84 -21.36 -16.69 -22.95
C PRO A 84 -22.50 -15.74 -22.56
N PRO A 85 -23.07 -14.98 -23.52
CA PRO A 85 -24.21 -14.11 -23.27
C PRO A 85 -25.45 -14.89 -22.84
N ASN A 86 -26.40 -14.20 -22.18
CA ASN A 86 -27.62 -14.79 -21.68
C ASN A 86 -28.49 -15.41 -22.80
N ALA A 87 -29.19 -16.47 -22.45
CA ALA A 87 -30.28 -16.97 -23.26
C ALA A 87 -31.57 -16.22 -22.89
N VAL A 88 -32.36 -15.85 -23.92
CA VAL A 88 -33.66 -15.17 -23.78
C VAL A 88 -34.78 -16.13 -24.11
N LEU A 89 -35.70 -16.30 -23.18
CA LEU A 89 -36.96 -16.99 -23.42
C LEU A 89 -37.98 -15.96 -23.94
N SER A 90 -38.45 -16.12 -25.17
CA SER A 90 -39.47 -15.29 -25.76
C SER A 90 -40.83 -16.00 -25.80
N PHE A 91 -41.88 -15.23 -25.56
CA PHE A 91 -43.26 -15.67 -25.71
C PHE A 91 -43.97 -14.69 -26.65
N SER A 92 -44.62 -15.22 -27.69
CA SER A 92 -45.49 -14.42 -28.53
C SER A 92 -46.81 -15.13 -28.76
N TYR A 93 -47.89 -14.34 -28.89
CA TYR A 93 -49.24 -14.82 -29.14
C TYR A 93 -49.88 -14.05 -30.28
N LEU A 94 -50.39 -14.77 -31.29
CA LEU A 94 -51.08 -14.19 -32.41
C LEU A 94 -52.57 -13.97 -32.12
N PHE A 95 -53.01 -12.71 -32.09
CA PHE A 95 -54.40 -12.33 -31.81
C PHE A 95 -55.35 -12.45 -33.00
N GLY A 96 -54.89 -12.76 -34.20
CA GLY A 96 -55.68 -12.88 -35.39
C GLY A 96 -55.37 -14.16 -36.19
N GLY A 97 -56.37 -14.72 -36.81
CA GLY A 97 -56.21 -15.88 -37.71
C GLY A 97 -57.41 -16.85 -37.57
N PRO A 98 -58.12 -17.18 -38.67
CA PRO A 98 -59.25 -18.12 -38.61
C PRO A 98 -58.73 -19.55 -38.38
N GLN A 99 -59.42 -20.29 -37.51
CA GLN A 99 -59.33 -21.73 -37.34
C GLN A 99 -58.07 -22.30 -36.65
N MET A 100 -57.27 -21.50 -35.96
CA MET A 100 -56.15 -22.01 -35.15
C MET A 100 -56.54 -22.12 -33.68
N THR A 101 -56.10 -23.19 -33.00
CA THR A 101 -56.30 -23.32 -31.56
C THR A 101 -55.49 -22.25 -30.80
N ALA A 102 -55.82 -21.96 -29.56
CA ALA A 102 -55.04 -21.02 -28.75
C ALA A 102 -53.58 -21.45 -28.64
N TRP A 103 -53.30 -22.73 -28.62
CA TRP A 103 -51.96 -23.28 -28.60
C TRP A 103 -51.21 -23.05 -29.92
N ASP A 104 -51.88 -23.26 -31.04
CA ASP A 104 -51.25 -23.04 -32.37
C ASP A 104 -50.96 -21.56 -32.68
N ARG A 105 -51.55 -20.64 -31.89
CA ARG A 105 -51.24 -19.20 -31.94
C ARG A 105 -50.11 -18.78 -30.96
N THR A 106 -49.61 -19.73 -30.18
CA THR A 106 -48.57 -19.47 -29.19
C THR A 106 -47.23 -19.89 -29.75
N THR A 107 -46.24 -18.97 -29.73
CA THR A 107 -44.85 -19.28 -30.02
C THR A 107 -44.02 -19.13 -28.75
N LEU A 108 -43.30 -20.17 -28.42
CA LEU A 108 -42.27 -20.16 -27.38
C LEU A 108 -40.91 -20.27 -28.04
N GLY A 109 -40.03 -19.31 -27.80
CA GLY A 109 -38.71 -19.29 -28.39
C GLY A 109 -37.63 -19.20 -27.32
N ILE A 110 -36.53 -19.86 -27.55
CA ILE A 110 -35.28 -19.66 -26.80
C ILE A 110 -34.22 -19.24 -27.83
N ALA A 111 -33.57 -18.10 -27.60
CA ALA A 111 -32.49 -17.57 -28.42
C ALA A 111 -31.41 -16.95 -27.52
N ASN A 112 -30.25 -16.67 -28.09
CA ASN A 112 -29.31 -15.76 -27.42
C ASN A 112 -29.92 -14.35 -27.39
N GLU A 113 -29.47 -13.55 -26.41
CA GLU A 113 -29.90 -12.16 -26.23
C GLU A 113 -29.81 -11.36 -27.54
N PRO A 114 -30.84 -10.56 -27.90
CA PRO A 114 -30.84 -9.78 -29.16
C PRO A 114 -29.62 -8.84 -29.19
N GLY A 115 -28.78 -8.99 -30.23
CA GLY A 115 -27.56 -8.21 -30.40
C GLY A 115 -26.31 -8.78 -29.71
N ALA A 116 -26.46 -9.78 -28.82
CA ALA A 116 -25.34 -10.48 -28.21
C ALA A 116 -25.18 -11.86 -28.86
N MET A 117 -24.14 -12.02 -29.67
CA MET A 117 -23.80 -13.30 -30.30
C MET A 117 -22.93 -14.12 -29.38
N ILE A 118 -23.00 -15.44 -29.50
CA ILE A 118 -22.18 -16.39 -28.76
C ILE A 118 -20.76 -16.34 -29.32
N PRO A 119 -19.75 -15.84 -28.56
CA PRO A 119 -18.38 -15.87 -29.02
C PRO A 119 -17.85 -17.30 -29.07
N VAL A 120 -16.95 -17.56 -30.00
CA VAL A 120 -16.28 -18.87 -30.03
C VAL A 120 -15.52 -19.13 -28.74
N PRO A 121 -15.40 -20.40 -28.28
CA PRO A 121 -14.76 -20.71 -26.98
C PRO A 121 -13.36 -20.16 -26.83
N SER A 122 -12.59 -19.98 -27.89
CA SER A 122 -11.27 -19.35 -27.84
C SER A 122 -11.31 -17.88 -27.44
N LYS A 123 -12.34 -17.10 -27.85
CA LYS A 123 -12.51 -15.70 -27.44
C LYS A 123 -12.83 -15.62 -25.94
N LEU A 124 -13.74 -16.48 -25.45
CA LEU A 124 -14.10 -16.56 -24.03
C LEU A 124 -12.89 -16.96 -23.18
N ALA A 125 -12.11 -17.95 -23.65
CA ALA A 125 -10.89 -18.37 -22.97
C ALA A 125 -9.84 -17.24 -22.90
N THR A 126 -9.67 -16.45 -23.96
CA THR A 126 -8.75 -15.32 -24.00
C THR A 126 -9.24 -14.18 -23.11
N ALA A 127 -10.55 -13.87 -23.12
CA ALA A 127 -11.14 -12.88 -22.20
C ALA A 127 -10.94 -13.29 -20.73
N GLY A 128 -11.19 -14.56 -20.41
CA GLY A 128 -10.94 -15.11 -19.08
C GLY A 128 -9.45 -15.02 -18.65
N ARG A 129 -8.50 -15.31 -19.57
CA ARG A 129 -7.07 -15.16 -19.25
C ARG A 129 -6.69 -13.69 -19.04
N ARG A 130 -7.21 -12.77 -19.85
CA ARG A 130 -7.03 -11.33 -19.64
C ARG A 130 -7.48 -10.92 -18.24
N ALA A 131 -8.71 -11.26 -17.86
CA ALA A 131 -9.28 -10.96 -16.55
C ALA A 131 -8.47 -11.60 -15.42
N LEU A 132 -7.92 -12.82 -15.61
CA LEU A 132 -7.06 -13.46 -14.65
C LEU A 132 -5.73 -12.70 -14.43
N GLU A 133 -5.10 -12.22 -15.51
CA GLU A 133 -3.86 -11.42 -15.36
C GLU A 133 -4.14 -10.06 -14.68
N GLU A 134 -5.30 -9.44 -14.95
CA GLU A 134 -5.74 -8.25 -14.21
C GLU A 134 -5.98 -8.55 -12.72
N ALA A 135 -6.57 -9.69 -12.38
CA ALA A 135 -6.75 -10.13 -11.00
C ALA A 135 -5.41 -10.43 -10.30
N ARG A 136 -4.47 -11.07 -10.99
CA ARG A 136 -3.10 -11.28 -10.48
C ARG A 136 -2.36 -9.97 -10.24
N ALA A 137 -2.52 -8.98 -11.13
CA ALA A 137 -1.97 -7.65 -10.92
C ALA A 137 -2.56 -6.98 -9.67
N ALA A 138 -3.88 -7.09 -9.46
CA ALA A 138 -4.54 -6.57 -8.26
C ALA A 138 -4.05 -7.28 -6.98
N GLY A 139 -3.84 -8.60 -7.01
CA GLY A 139 -3.27 -9.36 -5.90
C GLY A 139 -1.85 -8.89 -5.54
N LEU A 140 -1.01 -8.62 -6.54
CA LEU A 140 0.34 -8.08 -6.33
C LEU A 140 0.32 -6.64 -5.79
N ARG A 141 -0.67 -5.82 -6.21
CA ARG A 141 -0.88 -4.48 -5.62
C ARG A 141 -1.34 -4.55 -4.17
N PHE A 142 -2.15 -5.55 -3.80
CA PHE A 142 -2.47 -5.82 -2.40
C PHE A 142 -1.21 -6.19 -1.60
N GLU A 143 -0.34 -7.05 -2.13
CA GLU A 143 0.94 -7.35 -1.50
C GLU A 143 1.82 -6.11 -1.34
N ALA A 144 1.90 -5.24 -2.37
CA ALA A 144 2.59 -3.95 -2.26
C ALA A 144 2.00 -3.06 -1.17
N ALA A 145 0.67 -3.02 -1.04
CA ALA A 145 -0.01 -2.22 -0.02
C ALA A 145 0.31 -2.68 1.41
N LYS A 146 0.52 -3.99 1.64
CA LYS A 146 0.96 -4.52 2.95
C LYS A 146 2.29 -3.90 3.37
N PHE A 147 3.29 -3.92 2.48
CA PHE A 147 4.59 -3.28 2.74
C PHE A 147 4.45 -1.77 2.89
N GLY A 148 3.57 -1.14 2.12
CA GLY A 148 3.26 0.28 2.27
C GLY A 148 2.66 0.64 3.64
N VAL A 149 1.74 -0.17 4.18
CA VAL A 149 1.20 0.02 5.54
C VAL A 149 2.30 -0.19 6.59
N GLN A 150 3.08 -1.26 6.47
CA GLN A 150 4.23 -1.53 7.34
C GLN A 150 5.19 -0.35 7.38
N ALA A 151 5.57 0.18 6.21
CA ALA A 151 6.48 1.32 6.11
C ALA A 151 5.92 2.57 6.79
N ARG A 152 4.65 2.89 6.55
CA ARG A 152 3.99 4.04 7.19
C ARG A 152 3.95 3.90 8.70
N VAL A 153 3.61 2.72 9.23
CA VAL A 153 3.57 2.47 10.69
C VAL A 153 4.97 2.59 11.29
N ARG A 154 5.99 1.97 10.69
CA ARG A 154 7.38 2.08 11.16
C ARG A 154 7.87 3.53 11.15
N THR A 155 7.64 4.26 10.07
CA THR A 155 8.02 5.67 9.95
C THR A 155 7.35 6.52 11.03
N ARG A 156 6.03 6.36 11.24
CA ARG A 156 5.31 7.10 12.29
C ARG A 156 5.72 6.73 13.70
N TYR A 157 6.05 5.47 13.94
CA TYR A 157 6.58 5.05 15.23
C TYR A 157 7.95 5.70 15.51
N VAL A 158 8.82 5.77 14.50
CA VAL A 158 10.12 6.46 14.59
C VAL A 158 9.92 7.97 14.81
N ASP A 159 8.94 8.59 14.14
CA ASP A 159 8.59 10.00 14.35
C ASP A 159 8.14 10.25 15.80
N LEU A 160 7.29 9.40 16.36
CA LEU A 160 6.85 9.49 17.76
C LEU A 160 8.01 9.29 18.73
N ALA A 161 8.92 8.35 18.45
CA ALA A 161 10.09 8.10 19.30
C ALA A 161 11.08 9.28 19.25
N LEU A 162 11.33 9.88 18.08
CA LEU A 162 12.11 11.10 17.95
C LEU A 162 11.45 12.25 18.70
N HIS A 163 10.14 12.40 18.57
CA HIS A 163 9.38 13.43 19.25
C HIS A 163 9.47 13.32 20.78
N ALA A 164 9.50 12.09 21.32
CA ALA A 164 9.76 11.87 22.74
C ALA A 164 11.13 12.42 23.18
N VAL A 165 12.16 12.21 22.36
CA VAL A 165 13.52 12.77 22.62
C VAL A 165 13.51 14.29 22.55
N MET A 166 12.79 14.88 21.58
CA MET A 166 12.66 16.33 21.44
C MET A 166 12.02 16.96 22.69
N ILE A 167 10.94 16.37 23.20
CA ILE A 167 10.29 16.83 24.44
C ILE A 167 11.24 16.75 25.64
N GLU A 168 11.99 15.66 25.77
CA GLU A 168 12.94 15.48 26.86
C GLU A 168 14.08 16.52 26.80
N VAL A 169 14.67 16.72 25.60
CA VAL A 169 15.72 17.73 25.38
C VAL A 169 15.20 19.15 25.67
N GLN A 170 13.96 19.45 25.22
CA GLN A 170 13.36 20.76 25.48
C GLN A 170 13.08 21.01 26.95
N LYS A 171 12.67 19.98 27.70
CA LYS A 171 12.50 20.05 29.14
C LYS A 171 13.84 20.36 29.85
N GLU A 172 14.90 19.64 29.49
CA GLU A 172 16.24 19.89 30.02
C GLU A 172 16.75 21.31 29.67
N SER A 173 16.43 21.80 28.45
CA SER A 173 16.75 23.16 28.03
C SER A 173 16.02 24.21 28.85
N LEU A 174 14.74 24.01 29.17
CA LEU A 174 13.95 24.89 30.04
C LEU A 174 14.53 24.99 31.45
N ASP A 175 14.98 23.85 32.04
CA ASP A 175 15.61 23.82 33.36
C ASP A 175 16.91 24.63 33.36
N LEU A 176 17.71 24.55 32.28
CA LEU A 176 18.93 25.34 32.12
C LEU A 176 18.66 26.84 31.99
N LEU A 177 17.64 27.22 31.24
CA LEU A 177 17.26 28.62 31.05
C LEU A 177 16.68 29.22 32.33
N ALA A 178 15.96 28.42 33.12
CA ALA A 178 15.50 28.83 34.46
C ALA A 178 16.68 29.11 35.41
N LEU A 179 17.73 28.28 35.38
CA LEU A 179 18.96 28.51 36.13
C LEU A 179 19.66 29.81 35.67
N ALA A 180 19.79 30.04 34.38
CA ALA A 180 20.36 31.24 33.79
C ALA A 180 19.60 32.53 34.21
N GLU A 181 18.25 32.48 34.15
CA GLU A 181 17.41 33.61 34.61
C GLU A 181 17.60 33.89 36.09
N GLY A 182 17.63 32.85 36.94
CA GLY A 182 17.85 32.98 38.38
C GLY A 182 19.18 33.65 38.69
N GLU A 183 20.27 33.30 38.03
CA GLU A 183 21.58 33.92 38.19
C GLU A 183 21.59 35.37 37.68
N ALA A 184 21.09 35.62 36.48
CA ALA A 184 20.98 36.99 35.95
C ALA A 184 20.20 37.91 36.90
N ALA A 185 19.10 37.42 37.47
CA ALA A 185 18.34 38.15 38.48
C ALA A 185 19.12 38.43 39.74
N ALA A 186 19.93 37.49 40.22
CA ALA A 186 20.81 37.67 41.40
C ALA A 186 21.91 38.72 41.13
N ARG A 187 22.55 38.66 39.95
CA ARG A 187 23.60 39.62 39.55
C ARG A 187 23.07 41.05 39.37
N VAL A 188 21.86 41.19 38.78
CA VAL A 188 21.19 42.50 38.67
C VAL A 188 20.86 43.06 40.05
N ARG A 189 20.34 42.24 40.96
CA ARG A 189 20.09 42.67 42.34
C ARG A 189 21.36 43.11 43.09
N ALA A 190 22.48 42.44 42.82
CA ALA A 190 23.80 42.77 43.39
C ALA A 190 24.45 43.98 42.69
N GLY A 191 23.85 44.54 41.63
CA GLY A 191 24.43 45.65 40.86
C GLY A 191 25.62 45.25 39.97
N THR A 192 25.87 43.95 39.80
CA THR A 192 26.99 43.39 39.01
C THR A 192 26.67 43.05 37.58
N ALA A 193 25.37 43.17 37.16
CA ALA A 193 24.91 42.98 35.77
C ALA A 193 23.85 44.03 35.42
N PRO A 194 23.77 44.41 34.15
CA PRO A 194 22.70 45.32 33.66
C PRO A 194 21.34 44.62 33.56
N MET A 195 20.23 45.35 33.72
CA MET A 195 18.87 44.84 33.60
C MET A 195 18.64 44.14 32.25
N GLN A 196 19.35 44.54 31.22
CA GLN A 196 19.28 43.99 29.86
C GLN A 196 19.64 42.50 29.83
N GLU A 197 20.58 42.04 30.68
CA GLU A 197 20.95 40.62 30.81
C GLU A 197 19.79 39.77 31.37
N LEU A 198 19.10 40.29 32.41
CA LEU A 198 17.91 39.62 32.96
C LEU A 198 16.77 39.57 31.96
N LEU A 199 16.51 40.65 31.22
CA LEU A 199 15.46 40.67 30.20
C LEU A 199 15.77 39.69 29.06
N ALA A 200 17.01 39.58 28.63
CA ALA A 200 17.43 38.60 27.62
C ALA A 200 17.22 37.13 28.09
N ALA A 201 17.59 36.85 29.37
CA ALA A 201 17.41 35.52 29.96
C ALA A 201 15.89 35.15 30.05
N ARG A 202 15.05 36.10 30.46
CA ARG A 202 13.60 35.92 30.50
C ARG A 202 13.01 35.65 29.10
N SER A 203 13.36 36.46 28.13
CA SER A 203 12.88 36.28 26.76
C SER A 203 13.28 34.91 26.16
N ALA A 204 14.51 34.46 26.46
CA ALA A 204 14.97 33.13 26.04
C ALA A 204 14.16 32.01 26.69
N ARG A 205 13.83 32.13 27.99
CA ARG A 205 12.99 31.14 28.67
C ARG A 205 11.54 31.17 28.17
N ASP A 206 10.96 32.35 27.98
CA ASP A 206 9.58 32.49 27.48
C ASP A 206 9.43 31.87 26.06
N LEU A 207 10.44 32.09 25.19
CA LEU A 207 10.49 31.46 23.86
C LEU A 207 10.57 29.94 23.99
N ALA A 208 11.45 29.42 24.82
CA ALA A 208 11.59 27.96 25.03
C ALA A 208 10.31 27.34 25.62
N GLN A 209 9.60 28.09 26.49
CA GLN A 209 8.30 27.66 27.03
C GLN A 209 7.25 27.53 25.90
N SER A 210 7.14 28.53 25.01
CA SER A 210 6.26 28.49 23.85
C SER A 210 6.59 27.34 22.90
N GLU A 211 7.88 27.03 22.71
CA GLU A 211 8.33 25.91 21.91
C GLU A 211 7.95 24.56 22.55
N SER A 212 8.07 24.43 23.88
CA SER A 212 7.59 23.26 24.61
C SER A 212 6.09 23.02 24.44
N GLU A 213 5.28 24.09 24.51
CA GLU A 213 3.84 24.00 24.28
C GLU A 213 3.53 23.57 22.85
N SER A 214 4.28 24.08 21.87
CA SER A 214 4.18 23.67 20.47
C SER A 214 4.49 22.18 20.26
N LEU A 215 5.55 21.68 20.90
CA LEU A 215 5.87 20.24 20.86
C LEU A 215 4.75 19.39 21.46
N HIS A 216 4.17 19.78 22.58
CA HIS A 216 3.03 19.06 23.16
C HIS A 216 1.81 19.04 22.21
N GLY A 217 1.56 20.15 21.49
CA GLY A 217 0.53 20.19 20.45
C GLY A 217 0.81 19.28 19.27
N GLN A 218 2.07 19.19 18.83
CA GLN A 218 2.49 18.31 17.74
C GLN A 218 2.32 16.81 18.07
N HIS A 219 2.46 16.42 19.33
CA HIS A 219 2.19 15.04 19.75
C HIS A 219 0.77 14.59 19.40
N ALA A 220 -0.23 15.45 19.61
CA ALA A 220 -1.61 15.11 19.25
C ALA A 220 -1.78 14.84 17.75
N THR A 221 -1.07 15.59 16.89
CA THR A 221 -1.07 15.38 15.44
C THR A 221 -0.43 14.05 15.05
N LEU A 222 0.76 13.75 15.59
CA LEU A 222 1.47 12.49 15.32
C LEU A 222 0.67 11.29 15.83
N ALA A 223 0.04 11.40 17.00
CA ALA A 223 -0.83 10.38 17.55
C ALA A 223 -2.08 10.14 16.67
N ALA A 224 -2.70 11.22 16.16
CA ALA A 224 -3.84 11.11 15.25
C ALA A 224 -3.47 10.42 13.93
N GLU A 225 -2.31 10.73 13.35
CA GLU A 225 -1.81 10.07 12.15
C GLU A 225 -1.52 8.57 12.37
N MET A 226 -0.92 8.21 13.51
CA MET A 226 -0.72 6.82 13.89
C MET A 226 -2.07 6.11 14.13
N ASN A 227 -2.99 6.73 14.85
CA ASN A 227 -4.33 6.18 15.10
C ASN A 227 -5.08 5.91 13.79
N ALA A 228 -4.96 6.79 12.79
CA ALA A 228 -5.55 6.56 11.46
C ALA A 228 -4.98 5.29 10.79
N LEU A 229 -3.68 5.03 10.91
CA LEU A 229 -3.05 3.79 10.42
C LEU A 229 -3.53 2.55 11.18
N LEU A 230 -3.78 2.70 12.48
CA LEU A 230 -4.26 1.64 13.37
C LEU A 230 -5.79 1.43 13.32
N GLY A 231 -6.52 2.19 12.49
CA GLY A 231 -7.98 2.13 12.42
C GLY A 231 -8.69 2.58 13.68
N ARG A 232 -8.07 3.46 14.51
CA ARG A 232 -8.61 3.99 15.75
C ARG A 232 -9.16 5.41 15.57
N ALA A 233 -9.94 5.89 16.53
CA ALA A 233 -10.36 7.29 16.54
C ALA A 233 -9.14 8.22 16.63
N ALA A 234 -9.18 9.37 15.92
CA ALA A 234 -8.04 10.27 15.83
C ALA A 234 -7.57 10.82 17.20
N ASP A 235 -8.51 10.99 18.12
CA ASP A 235 -8.32 11.47 19.49
C ASP A 235 -8.03 10.37 20.51
N ALA A 236 -7.96 9.12 20.08
CA ALA A 236 -7.66 8.00 20.96
C ALA A 236 -6.27 8.19 21.62
N PRO A 237 -6.13 7.96 22.94
CA PRO A 237 -4.87 8.15 23.62
C PRO A 237 -3.79 7.21 23.06
N LEU A 238 -2.64 7.77 22.73
CA LEU A 238 -1.47 7.05 22.29
C LEU A 238 -0.25 7.59 23.03
N PRO A 239 0.37 6.81 23.92
CA PRO A 239 1.56 7.25 24.63
C PRO A 239 2.76 7.33 23.69
N LEU A 240 3.73 8.17 24.05
CA LEU A 240 5.00 8.23 23.34
C LEU A 240 5.83 6.97 23.61
N PRO A 241 6.53 6.46 22.59
CA PRO A 241 7.49 5.38 22.78
C PRO A 241 8.57 5.76 23.80
N THR A 242 8.97 4.82 24.65
CA THR A 242 10.01 5.04 25.69
C THR A 242 11.42 5.04 25.12
N ALA A 243 11.63 4.49 23.94
CA ALA A 243 12.94 4.42 23.27
C ALA A 243 12.77 4.35 21.74
N MET A 244 13.82 4.78 21.04
CA MET A 244 13.96 4.51 19.62
C MET A 244 14.02 3.00 19.36
N PRO A 245 13.47 2.51 18.23
CA PRO A 245 13.70 1.14 17.81
C PRO A 245 15.19 0.80 17.77
N PRO A 246 15.58 -0.47 18.04
CA PRO A 246 16.96 -0.88 17.94
C PRO A 246 17.50 -0.66 16.53
N SER A 247 18.78 -0.30 16.43
CA SER A 247 19.43 -0.11 15.13
C SER A 247 19.53 -1.45 14.40
N ARG A 248 19.03 -1.49 13.16
CA ARG A 248 19.09 -2.66 12.28
C ARG A 248 20.20 -2.47 11.24
N GLU A 249 20.87 -3.53 10.85
CA GLU A 249 21.91 -3.49 9.83
C GLU A 249 21.38 -4.04 8.50
N LEU A 250 21.78 -3.40 7.40
CA LEU A 250 21.47 -3.87 6.07
C LEU A 250 22.56 -4.89 5.66
N PRO A 251 22.22 -6.19 5.57
CA PRO A 251 23.20 -7.21 5.20
C PRO A 251 23.48 -7.20 3.70
N GLY A 252 24.72 -7.48 3.32
CA GLY A 252 25.15 -7.53 1.92
C GLY A 252 25.75 -6.24 1.40
N THR A 253 26.18 -6.28 0.16
CA THR A 253 26.73 -5.12 -0.55
C THR A 253 25.63 -4.32 -1.22
N ASP A 254 25.82 -3.02 -1.38
CA ASP A 254 24.86 -2.13 -2.03
C ASP A 254 24.48 -2.61 -3.46
N ALA A 255 25.42 -3.23 -4.18
CA ALA A 255 25.18 -3.80 -5.50
C ALA A 255 24.26 -5.06 -5.46
N GLU A 256 24.42 -5.93 -4.48
CA GLU A 256 23.57 -7.12 -4.29
C GLU A 256 22.14 -6.71 -3.95
N ILE A 257 21.99 -5.72 -3.09
CA ILE A 257 20.68 -5.23 -2.65
C ILE A 257 19.96 -4.52 -3.82
N LEU A 258 20.68 -3.73 -4.62
CA LEU A 258 20.12 -3.10 -5.83
C LEU A 258 19.62 -4.15 -6.85
N ALA A 259 20.37 -5.22 -7.06
CA ALA A 259 19.96 -6.32 -7.94
C ALA A 259 18.65 -6.98 -7.42
N LEU A 260 18.58 -7.26 -6.12
CA LEU A 260 17.39 -7.83 -5.48
C LEU A 260 16.15 -6.92 -5.59
N ALA A 261 16.31 -5.61 -5.45
CA ALA A 261 15.21 -4.65 -5.58
C ALA A 261 14.54 -4.73 -6.95
N GLY A 262 15.33 -4.83 -8.02
CA GLY A 262 14.82 -4.92 -9.40
C GLY A 262 14.03 -6.21 -9.68
N GLU A 263 14.39 -7.33 -9.03
CA GLU A 263 13.78 -8.64 -9.26
C GLU A 263 12.53 -8.88 -8.38
N ARG A 264 12.50 -8.35 -7.17
CA ARG A 264 11.49 -8.71 -6.16
C ARG A 264 10.42 -7.65 -5.90
N SER A 265 10.51 -6.48 -6.52
CA SER A 265 9.51 -5.43 -6.34
C SER A 265 8.09 -5.88 -6.72
N PRO A 266 7.10 -5.80 -5.78
CA PRO A 266 5.72 -6.18 -6.06
C PRO A 266 5.08 -5.27 -7.10
N GLU A 267 5.49 -4.02 -7.12
CA GLU A 267 5.00 -3.05 -8.08
C GLU A 267 5.44 -3.40 -9.50
N ILE A 268 6.72 -3.75 -9.68
CA ILE A 268 7.22 -4.22 -10.99
C ILE A 268 6.57 -5.54 -11.39
N ALA A 269 6.34 -6.44 -10.44
CA ALA A 269 5.62 -7.69 -10.69
C ALA A 269 4.16 -7.43 -11.11
N ALA A 270 3.46 -6.49 -10.47
CA ALA A 270 2.10 -6.10 -10.83
C ALA A 270 2.04 -5.51 -12.26
N LEU A 271 2.95 -4.60 -12.60
CA LEU A 271 3.08 -4.05 -13.96
C LEU A 271 3.40 -5.13 -14.99
N SER A 272 4.18 -6.15 -14.62
CA SER A 272 4.46 -7.29 -15.52
C SER A 272 3.20 -8.13 -15.79
N ARG A 273 2.31 -8.29 -14.81
CA ARG A 273 1.00 -8.93 -15.01
C ARG A 273 0.06 -8.04 -15.83
N GLU A 274 0.14 -6.74 -15.68
CA GLU A 274 -0.62 -5.81 -16.53
C GLU A 274 -0.18 -5.88 -17.99
N VAL A 275 1.12 -5.98 -18.27
CA VAL A 275 1.63 -6.25 -19.64
C VAL A 275 1.07 -7.56 -20.17
N ALA A 276 1.10 -8.65 -19.41
CA ALA A 276 0.51 -9.93 -19.82
C ALA A 276 -1.00 -9.81 -20.09
N GLY A 277 -1.73 -9.05 -19.29
CA GLY A 277 -3.15 -8.74 -19.55
C GLY A 277 -3.37 -7.97 -20.86
N ARG A 278 -2.46 -7.04 -21.23
CA ARG A 278 -2.50 -6.32 -22.51
C ARG A 278 -2.14 -7.21 -23.70
N GLU A 279 -1.25 -8.20 -23.51
CA GLU A 279 -0.98 -9.23 -24.53
C GLU A 279 -2.23 -10.06 -24.83
N GLU A 280 -2.95 -10.52 -23.81
CA GLU A 280 -4.23 -11.22 -23.99
C GLU A 280 -5.31 -10.32 -24.60
N ALA A 281 -5.35 -9.03 -24.28
CA ALA A 281 -6.24 -8.05 -24.90
C ALA A 281 -5.94 -7.90 -26.41
N LEU A 282 -4.67 -7.92 -26.83
CA LEU A 282 -4.28 -7.89 -28.23
C LEU A 282 -4.72 -9.18 -28.96
N GLU A 283 -4.56 -10.35 -28.32
CA GLU A 283 -5.05 -11.62 -28.90
C GLU A 283 -6.58 -11.62 -29.01
N LEU A 284 -7.30 -11.07 -28.04
CA LEU A 284 -8.75 -10.91 -28.11
C LEU A 284 -9.17 -9.96 -29.25
N ALA A 285 -8.47 -8.84 -29.45
CA ALA A 285 -8.70 -7.93 -30.57
C ALA A 285 -8.47 -8.63 -31.94
N ARG A 286 -7.42 -9.45 -32.05
CA ARG A 286 -7.15 -10.28 -33.24
C ARG A 286 -8.26 -11.30 -33.50
N ALA A 287 -8.78 -11.87 -32.40
CA ALA A 287 -9.86 -12.86 -32.49
C ALA A 287 -11.20 -12.26 -32.98
N GLN A 288 -11.38 -10.93 -32.99
CA GLN A 288 -12.55 -10.29 -33.59
C GLN A 288 -12.73 -10.58 -35.09
N ARG A 289 -11.71 -11.06 -35.79
CA ARG A 289 -11.79 -11.55 -37.17
C ARG A 289 -12.55 -12.86 -37.30
N ILE A 290 -12.74 -13.61 -36.22
CA ILE A 290 -13.46 -14.86 -36.19
C ILE A 290 -14.94 -14.55 -36.03
N PRO A 291 -15.83 -15.11 -36.90
CA PRO A 291 -17.27 -14.92 -36.77
C PRO A 291 -17.81 -15.41 -35.43
N ASP A 292 -18.80 -14.70 -34.88
CA ASP A 292 -19.62 -15.16 -33.78
C ASP A 292 -20.94 -15.76 -34.30
N PHE A 293 -21.57 -16.61 -33.51
CA PHE A 293 -22.75 -17.32 -33.90
C PHE A 293 -23.92 -17.12 -32.92
N GLY A 294 -25.13 -17.24 -33.42
CA GLY A 294 -26.36 -17.26 -32.64
C GLY A 294 -27.14 -18.53 -32.88
N LEU A 295 -27.84 -18.99 -31.87
CA LEU A 295 -28.75 -20.14 -31.97
C LEU A 295 -30.14 -19.72 -31.49
N SER A 296 -31.18 -20.17 -32.21
CA SER A 296 -32.56 -20.02 -31.79
C SER A 296 -33.30 -21.36 -31.93
N PHE A 297 -34.21 -21.59 -30.99
CA PHE A 297 -35.14 -22.69 -31.05
C PHE A 297 -36.55 -22.18 -30.74
N ASP A 298 -37.45 -22.35 -31.68
CA ASP A 298 -38.82 -21.87 -31.55
C ASP A 298 -39.82 -23.03 -31.71
N VAL A 299 -40.87 -23.01 -30.89
CA VAL A 299 -41.99 -23.93 -30.94
C VAL A 299 -43.29 -23.13 -31.13
N MET A 300 -43.99 -23.35 -32.20
CA MET A 300 -45.29 -22.73 -32.48
C MET A 300 -46.38 -23.79 -32.55
N GLY A 301 -47.24 -23.78 -31.56
CA GLY A 301 -48.34 -24.74 -31.48
C GLY A 301 -47.91 -26.20 -31.40
N SER A 302 -48.76 -27.08 -31.98
CA SER A 302 -48.48 -28.52 -32.09
C SER A 302 -47.77 -28.93 -33.36
N ALA A 303 -47.67 -28.05 -34.36
CA ALA A 303 -47.30 -28.40 -35.72
C ALA A 303 -45.89 -27.96 -36.14
N THR A 304 -45.31 -26.91 -35.52
CA THR A 304 -44.07 -26.31 -36.01
C THR A 304 -43.01 -26.23 -34.94
N GLN A 305 -41.85 -26.82 -35.21
CA GLN A 305 -40.60 -26.63 -34.41
C GLN A 305 -39.52 -26.13 -35.37
N SER A 306 -38.84 -25.06 -35.03
CA SER A 306 -37.75 -24.54 -35.85
C SER A 306 -36.48 -24.43 -35.04
N LEU A 307 -35.34 -24.79 -35.63
CA LEU A 307 -34.00 -24.55 -35.15
C LEU A 307 -33.34 -23.57 -36.11
N GLY A 308 -33.04 -22.39 -35.64
CA GLY A 308 -32.35 -21.33 -36.38
C GLY A 308 -30.91 -21.20 -35.96
N GLY A 309 -30.05 -20.85 -36.90
CA GLY A 309 -28.66 -20.48 -36.64
C GLY A 309 -28.34 -19.18 -37.37
N MET A 310 -27.56 -18.32 -36.72
CA MET A 310 -27.09 -17.05 -37.26
C MET A 310 -25.58 -16.96 -37.12
N ILE A 311 -24.92 -16.45 -38.16
CA ILE A 311 -23.47 -16.19 -38.15
C ILE A 311 -23.27 -14.71 -38.48
N VAL A 312 -22.55 -14.00 -37.60
CA VAL A 312 -22.16 -12.61 -37.85
C VAL A 312 -20.80 -12.58 -38.52
N LEU A 313 -20.80 -12.15 -39.78
CA LEU A 313 -19.55 -11.99 -40.50
C LEU A 313 -18.86 -10.65 -40.13
N PRO A 314 -17.58 -10.67 -39.80
CA PRO A 314 -16.83 -9.48 -39.38
C PRO A 314 -16.40 -8.63 -40.57
N LEU A 315 -17.37 -8.00 -41.25
CA LEU A 315 -17.15 -7.21 -42.48
C LEU A 315 -16.57 -5.80 -42.17
N ARG A 316 -16.56 -5.37 -40.92
CA ARG A 316 -16.03 -4.06 -40.50
C ARG A 316 -14.50 -4.10 -40.37
N VAL A 317 -13.82 -4.38 -41.50
CA VAL A 317 -12.36 -4.63 -41.52
C VAL A 317 -11.56 -3.49 -40.93
N GLU A 318 -11.92 -2.22 -41.23
CA GLU A 318 -11.21 -1.05 -40.71
C GLU A 318 -11.41 -0.89 -39.20
N ALA A 319 -12.60 -1.16 -38.65
CA ALA A 319 -12.86 -1.12 -37.22
C ALA A 319 -12.05 -2.21 -36.48
N ILE A 320 -11.97 -3.41 -37.03
CA ILE A 320 -11.17 -4.51 -36.47
C ILE A 320 -9.68 -4.17 -36.53
N ARG A 321 -9.21 -3.59 -37.63
CA ARG A 321 -7.82 -3.13 -37.76
C ARG A 321 -7.52 -2.04 -36.72
N GLY A 322 -8.42 -1.06 -36.55
CA GLY A 322 -8.31 -0.02 -35.53
C GLY A 322 -8.23 -0.60 -34.11
N ALA A 323 -9.08 -1.57 -33.76
CA ALA A 323 -9.05 -2.23 -32.45
C ALA A 323 -7.74 -3.00 -32.19
N ILE A 324 -7.17 -3.63 -33.22
CA ILE A 324 -5.86 -4.30 -33.12
C ILE A 324 -4.73 -3.30 -32.90
N GLU A 325 -4.72 -2.18 -33.62
CA GLU A 325 -3.68 -1.15 -33.46
C GLU A 325 -3.82 -0.42 -32.10
N GLU A 326 -5.04 -0.20 -31.63
CA GLU A 326 -5.31 0.32 -30.29
C GLU A 326 -4.76 -0.62 -29.19
N ALA A 327 -5.08 -1.91 -29.28
CA ALA A 327 -4.58 -2.91 -28.34
C ALA A 327 -3.04 -3.02 -28.38
N ARG A 328 -2.45 -2.93 -29.59
CA ARG A 328 -0.98 -2.91 -29.76
C ARG A 328 -0.33 -1.66 -29.16
N ALA A 329 -0.94 -0.49 -29.35
CA ALA A 329 -0.47 0.75 -28.74
C ALA A 329 -0.56 0.70 -27.19
N SER A 330 -1.67 0.14 -26.67
CA SER A 330 -1.87 -0.06 -25.22
C SER A 330 -0.84 -1.03 -24.63
N LEU A 331 -0.48 -2.10 -25.33
CA LEU A 331 0.58 -3.02 -24.92
C LEU A 331 1.93 -2.30 -24.84
N ARG A 332 2.31 -1.56 -25.88
CA ARG A 332 3.58 -0.79 -25.88
C ARG A 332 3.62 0.26 -24.78
N ALA A 333 2.48 0.90 -24.48
CA ALA A 333 2.38 1.85 -23.38
C ALA A 333 2.61 1.17 -22.02
N ALA A 334 2.05 -0.01 -21.80
CA ALA A 334 2.25 -0.79 -20.58
C ALA A 334 3.71 -1.29 -20.43
N GLU A 335 4.33 -1.73 -21.54
CA GLU A 335 5.76 -2.10 -21.56
C GLU A 335 6.67 -0.92 -21.20
N ALA A 336 6.40 0.25 -21.79
CA ALA A 336 7.14 1.48 -21.50
C ALA A 336 6.94 1.94 -20.05
N ALA A 337 5.73 1.85 -19.51
CA ALA A 337 5.42 2.18 -18.12
C ALA A 337 6.17 1.26 -17.15
N ARG A 338 6.21 -0.05 -17.42
CA ARG A 338 6.97 -1.02 -16.63
C ARG A 338 8.48 -0.70 -16.65
N GLU A 339 9.03 -0.38 -17.82
CA GLU A 339 10.44 -0.03 -17.96
C GLU A 339 10.77 1.29 -17.23
N GLN A 340 9.88 2.29 -17.32
CA GLN A 340 10.05 3.53 -16.55
C GLN A 340 10.02 3.26 -15.05
N ALA A 341 9.05 2.49 -14.57
CA ALA A 341 8.96 2.14 -13.15
C ALA A 341 10.21 1.41 -12.63
N ARG A 342 10.84 0.56 -13.46
CA ARG A 342 12.13 -0.07 -13.11
C ARG A 342 13.25 0.95 -12.94
N ARG A 343 13.32 1.95 -13.82
CA ARG A 343 14.33 3.01 -13.75
C ARG A 343 14.11 3.92 -12.55
N ASP A 344 12.85 4.27 -12.28
CA ASP A 344 12.49 5.09 -11.13
C ASP A 344 12.80 4.37 -9.82
N LEU A 345 12.50 3.07 -9.74
CA LEU A 345 12.86 2.23 -8.59
C LEU A 345 14.38 2.18 -8.38
N ALA A 346 15.16 1.98 -9.45
CA ALA A 346 16.61 1.97 -9.34
C ALA A 346 17.17 3.34 -8.88
N ALA A 347 16.61 4.43 -9.39
CA ALA A 347 17.02 5.78 -9.00
C ALA A 347 16.68 6.09 -7.55
N SER A 348 15.44 5.78 -7.10
CA SER A 348 15.03 5.95 -5.70
C SER A 348 15.88 5.10 -4.76
N PHE A 349 16.19 3.88 -5.16
CA PHE A 349 16.99 2.97 -4.36
C PHE A 349 18.44 3.48 -4.15
N VAL A 350 19.06 4.02 -5.19
CA VAL A 350 20.39 4.66 -5.07
C VAL A 350 20.35 5.85 -4.11
N LEU A 351 19.27 6.64 -4.15
CA LEU A 351 19.07 7.75 -3.22
C LEU A 351 18.96 7.25 -1.77
N GLU A 352 18.12 6.25 -1.52
CA GLU A 352 17.91 5.70 -0.18
C GLU A 352 19.20 5.06 0.40
N LEU A 353 19.95 4.35 -0.42
CA LEU A 353 21.28 3.84 -0.02
C LEU A 353 22.26 4.96 0.31
N TYR A 354 22.29 6.04 -0.48
CA TYR A 354 23.12 7.19 -0.16
C TYR A 354 22.74 7.82 1.18
N VAL A 355 21.44 8.06 1.42
CA VAL A 355 20.95 8.60 2.68
C VAL A 355 21.33 7.68 3.83
N LEU A 356 21.07 6.39 3.71
CA LEU A 356 21.41 5.38 4.71
C LEU A 356 22.90 5.43 5.08
N ARG A 357 23.81 5.33 4.10
CA ARG A 357 25.26 5.31 4.35
C ARG A 357 25.79 6.63 4.88
N ASN A 358 25.20 7.75 4.42
CA ASN A 358 25.56 9.08 4.94
C ASN A 358 25.17 9.23 6.42
N ASP A 359 23.95 8.82 6.77
CA ASP A 359 23.44 8.95 8.12
C ASP A 359 24.14 7.97 9.09
N GLU A 360 24.46 6.75 8.62
CA GLU A 360 25.33 5.83 9.39
C GLU A 360 26.69 6.45 9.72
N ARG A 361 27.34 7.06 8.73
CA ARG A 361 28.64 7.71 8.94
C ARG A 361 28.55 8.91 9.86
N GLN A 362 27.50 9.74 9.72
CA GLN A 362 27.29 10.90 10.58
C GLN A 362 26.91 10.48 12.00
N ALA A 363 26.00 9.51 12.15
CA ALA A 363 25.63 8.98 13.47
C ALA A 363 26.84 8.40 14.21
N ALA A 364 27.71 7.66 13.53
CA ALA A 364 28.95 7.15 14.11
C ALA A 364 29.88 8.27 14.57
N LEU A 365 30.01 9.39 13.83
CA LEU A 365 30.77 10.56 14.23
C LEU A 365 30.19 11.23 15.49
N PHE A 366 28.86 11.42 15.50
CA PHE A 366 28.20 12.00 16.68
C PHE A 366 28.33 11.10 17.90
N GLU A 367 28.13 9.80 17.76
CA GLU A 367 28.15 8.83 18.86
C GLU A 367 29.55 8.62 19.44
N SER A 368 30.58 8.51 18.58
CA SER A 368 31.94 8.20 19.02
C SER A 368 32.79 9.42 19.38
N VAL A 369 32.45 10.60 18.85
CA VAL A 369 33.33 11.79 18.98
C VAL A 369 32.59 13.01 19.51
N LEU A 370 31.52 13.47 18.83
CA LEU A 370 30.94 14.79 19.14
C LEU A 370 30.16 14.79 20.44
N LEU A 371 29.28 13.84 20.67
CA LEU A 371 28.49 13.74 21.91
C LEU A 371 29.36 13.50 23.12
N PRO A 372 30.33 12.56 23.16
CA PRO A 372 31.22 12.39 24.32
C PRO A 372 32.05 13.64 24.64
N ARG A 373 32.49 14.39 23.61
CA ARG A 373 33.23 15.65 23.81
C ARG A 373 32.32 16.75 24.38
N ALA A 374 31.12 16.91 23.86
CA ALA A 374 30.14 17.88 24.33
C ALA A 374 29.72 17.58 25.79
N GLU A 375 29.50 16.32 26.14
CA GLU A 375 29.21 15.89 27.51
C GLU A 375 30.39 16.12 28.47
N LEU A 376 31.63 15.86 28.02
CA LEU A 376 32.81 16.14 28.82
C LEU A 376 32.96 17.65 29.09
N ALA A 377 32.74 18.48 28.04
CA ALA A 377 32.74 19.93 28.19
C ALA A 377 31.65 20.41 29.19
N ALA A 378 30.44 19.85 29.07
CA ALA A 378 29.33 20.16 29.99
C ALA A 378 29.64 19.75 31.45
N ARG A 379 30.24 18.57 31.66
CA ARG A 379 30.69 18.12 32.99
C ARG A 379 31.79 19.01 33.54
N THR A 380 32.75 19.41 32.70
CA THR A 380 33.85 20.31 33.12
C THR A 380 33.31 21.69 33.48
N ALA A 381 32.42 22.26 32.69
CA ALA A 381 31.76 23.54 32.97
C ALA A 381 30.94 23.48 34.28
N ALA A 382 30.23 22.38 34.53
CA ALA A 382 29.50 22.17 35.77
C ALA A 382 30.45 22.12 37.01
N ALA A 383 31.59 21.44 36.92
CA ALA A 383 32.57 21.36 37.96
C ALA A 383 33.25 22.72 38.27
N THR A 384 33.57 23.50 37.21
CA THR A 384 34.16 24.85 37.37
C THR A 384 33.16 25.84 37.97
N PHE A 385 31.89 25.75 37.55
CA PHE A 385 30.80 26.54 38.13
C PHE A 385 30.58 26.21 39.61
N ALA A 386 30.49 24.93 39.97
CA ALA A 386 30.33 24.48 41.34
C ALA A 386 31.52 24.91 42.25
N ALA A 387 32.74 25.02 41.69
CA ALA A 387 33.92 25.52 42.39
C ALA A 387 34.00 27.07 42.47
N GLY A 388 32.98 27.78 41.98
CA GLY A 388 32.94 29.25 41.96
C GLY A 388 33.95 29.90 41.00
N ARG A 389 34.52 29.14 40.03
CA ARG A 389 35.52 29.59 39.04
C ARG A 389 35.00 29.75 37.63
N GLY A 390 33.78 29.32 37.40
CA GLY A 390 33.09 29.45 36.12
C GLY A 390 31.82 30.28 36.23
N THR A 391 31.26 30.70 35.12
CA THR A 391 30.00 31.42 35.01
C THR A 391 28.83 30.48 34.65
N ALA A 392 27.61 30.85 35.06
CA ALA A 392 26.44 30.09 34.63
C ALA A 392 26.23 30.14 33.07
N SER A 393 26.63 31.26 32.47
CA SER A 393 26.58 31.38 31.00
C SER A 393 27.45 30.33 30.32
N GLU A 394 28.65 30.04 30.80
CA GLU A 394 29.53 28.99 30.31
C GLU A 394 28.93 27.59 30.52
N LEU A 395 28.33 27.35 31.70
CA LEU A 395 27.64 26.10 32.00
C LEU A 395 26.45 25.87 31.07
N VAL A 396 25.61 26.90 30.91
CA VAL A 396 24.43 26.83 30.01
C VAL A 396 24.84 26.57 28.56
N ALA A 397 25.87 27.31 28.07
CA ALA A 397 26.37 27.11 26.71
C ALA A 397 26.92 25.71 26.48
N ALA A 398 27.73 25.18 27.42
CA ALA A 398 28.28 23.83 27.29
C ALA A 398 27.21 22.73 27.36
N ARG A 399 26.23 22.87 28.27
CA ARG A 399 25.12 21.93 28.35
C ARG A 399 24.22 21.99 27.13
N ARG A 400 23.91 23.19 26.59
CA ARG A 400 23.12 23.35 25.35
C ARG A 400 23.83 22.65 24.19
N THR A 401 25.13 22.79 24.02
CA THR A 401 25.89 22.07 23.00
C THR A 401 25.76 20.54 23.13
N ALA A 402 25.71 20.02 24.37
CA ALA A 402 25.52 18.59 24.60
C ALA A 402 24.09 18.13 24.24
N LEU A 403 23.08 18.94 24.59
CA LEU A 403 21.67 18.66 24.20
C LEU A 403 21.48 18.71 22.67
N ASP A 404 22.06 19.72 22.01
CA ASP A 404 22.02 19.84 20.54
C ASP A 404 22.67 18.62 19.87
N ALA A 405 23.80 18.15 20.38
CA ALA A 405 24.48 16.96 19.88
C ALA A 405 23.66 15.67 20.10
N ARG A 406 22.96 15.58 21.26
CA ARG A 406 22.06 14.46 21.57
C ARG A 406 20.84 14.43 20.63
N LEU A 407 20.24 15.59 20.37
CA LEU A 407 19.13 15.73 19.43
C LEU A 407 19.56 15.38 18.00
N ALA A 408 20.69 15.93 17.54
CA ALA A 408 21.20 15.64 16.20
C ALA A 408 21.49 14.14 16.00
N LEU A 409 22.02 13.45 17.01
CA LEU A 409 22.20 11.99 16.95
C LEU A 409 20.87 11.24 16.85
N ALA A 410 19.86 11.67 17.62
CA ALA A 410 18.52 11.07 17.55
C ALA A 410 17.87 11.28 16.17
N GLU A 411 18.00 12.46 15.59
CA GLU A 411 17.53 12.77 14.23
C GLU A 411 18.21 11.90 13.17
N LEU A 412 19.53 11.74 13.24
CA LEU A 412 20.28 10.89 12.32
C LEU A 412 19.87 9.42 12.42
N ARG A 413 19.66 8.92 13.64
CA ARG A 413 19.16 7.56 13.85
C ARG A 413 17.74 7.37 13.31
N ALA A 414 16.88 8.36 13.48
CA ALA A 414 15.54 8.35 12.92
C ALA A 414 15.55 8.37 11.38
N GLN A 415 16.37 9.22 10.76
CA GLN A 415 16.53 9.29 9.29
C GLN A 415 17.07 7.97 8.73
N ARG A 416 18.09 7.41 9.37
CA ARG A 416 18.66 6.12 9.01
C ARG A 416 17.60 5.00 9.02
N GLU A 417 16.80 4.92 10.07
CA GLU A 417 15.74 3.90 10.17
C GLU A 417 14.67 4.08 9.09
N LYS A 418 14.30 5.33 8.78
CA LYS A 418 13.37 5.63 7.68
C LYS A 418 13.93 5.22 6.31
N ALA A 419 15.23 5.43 6.06
CA ALA A 419 15.88 4.98 4.84
C ALA A 419 15.87 3.44 4.73
N LEU A 420 16.14 2.72 5.83
CA LEU A 420 16.00 1.26 5.89
C LEU A 420 14.58 0.80 5.54
N VAL A 421 13.56 1.44 6.13
CA VAL A 421 12.16 1.13 5.86
C VAL A 421 11.80 1.35 4.38
N ALA A 422 12.33 2.39 3.73
CA ALA A 422 12.13 2.63 2.31
C ALA A 422 12.75 1.51 1.45
N ILE A 423 13.96 1.06 1.80
CA ILE A 423 14.65 -0.07 1.16
C ILE A 423 13.84 -1.37 1.33
N GLU A 424 13.37 -1.69 2.54
CA GLU A 424 12.50 -2.86 2.80
C GLU A 424 11.24 -2.86 1.94
N THR A 425 10.61 -1.69 1.82
CA THR A 425 9.39 -1.53 1.02
C THR A 425 9.64 -1.81 -0.46
N SER A 426 10.77 -1.36 -0.98
CA SER A 426 11.15 -1.54 -2.38
C SER A 426 11.55 -2.97 -2.71
N THR A 427 12.21 -3.67 -1.78
CA THR A 427 12.76 -5.01 -1.98
C THR A 427 11.83 -6.15 -1.58
N LYS A 428 10.78 -5.92 -0.78
CA LYS A 428 10.01 -6.95 -0.05
C LYS A 428 10.87 -7.80 0.89
N LEU A 429 11.99 -7.30 1.31
CA LEU A 429 12.86 -8.01 2.24
C LEU A 429 12.68 -7.39 3.61
N ASP A 430 12.51 -8.25 4.61
CA ASP A 430 12.83 -7.90 5.97
C ASP A 430 14.36 -7.84 6.07
N VAL A 431 14.90 -6.68 6.39
CA VAL A 431 16.35 -6.45 6.47
C VAL A 431 17.02 -7.44 7.42
N GLU A 432 16.33 -7.85 8.48
CA GLU A 432 16.87 -8.78 9.48
C GLU A 432 16.98 -10.23 8.99
N ALA A 433 16.07 -10.65 8.11
CA ALA A 433 15.92 -12.05 7.74
C ALA A 433 16.39 -12.38 6.32
N LEU A 434 16.54 -11.39 5.42
CA LEU A 434 16.68 -11.61 3.97
C LEU A 434 15.63 -12.56 3.38
N HIS A 435 14.54 -12.78 4.14
CA HIS A 435 13.45 -13.65 3.75
C HIS A 435 12.22 -12.83 3.35
N PRO A 436 11.43 -13.28 2.37
CA PRO A 436 10.16 -12.65 2.08
C PRO A 436 9.26 -12.72 3.32
N VAL A 437 8.79 -11.57 3.78
CA VAL A 437 7.85 -11.49 4.90
C VAL A 437 6.54 -12.14 4.47
N SER A 438 6.17 -13.26 5.10
CA SER A 438 4.86 -13.87 4.94
C SER A 438 3.90 -13.34 6.02
N LEU A 439 2.59 -13.31 5.72
CA LEU A 439 1.56 -12.97 6.72
C LEU A 439 1.61 -13.87 7.96
N GLY A 440 2.09 -15.13 7.78
CA GLY A 440 2.26 -16.10 8.86
C GLY A 440 3.41 -15.77 9.82
N ASP A 441 4.42 -15.03 9.38
CA ASP A 441 5.61 -14.71 10.20
C ASP A 441 5.31 -13.69 11.31
N TRP A 442 4.19 -12.94 11.18
CA TRP A 442 3.70 -12.02 12.22
C TRP A 442 3.08 -12.70 13.44
N ARG A 443 2.83 -14.03 13.38
CA ARG A 443 2.22 -14.80 14.48
C ARG A 443 3.21 -15.35 15.50
N GLY A 444 4.49 -15.24 15.30
CA GLY A 444 5.49 -16.04 16.00
C GLY A 444 6.73 -15.38 16.57
N ARG A 445 6.81 -14.04 16.63
CA ARG A 445 7.97 -13.41 17.32
C ARG A 445 7.52 -12.29 18.24
#